data_b36a528185b48a2688620aaf6eb9027f
#
_entry.id   b36a528185b48a2688620aaf6eb9027f
#
_cell.length_a   1.000
_cell.length_b   1.000
_cell.length_c   1.000
_cell.angle_alpha   90.00
_cell.angle_beta   90.00
_cell.angle_gamma   90.00
#
_symmetry.space_group_name_H-M   'P 1'
#
loop_
_entity.id
_entity.type
_entity.pdbx_description
1 polymer ?
#
loop_
_entity_poly.entity_id
_entity_poly.type
_entity_poly.pdbx_seq_one_letter_code
_entity_poly.pdbx_strand_id
1 'polypeptide(L)'
;MHAAEQKLQFPLQQKVMYDSIVIGAGIAGSTVARQLAEKKGHKVLVVEKRDHIGGNCYDRPDDYGILVHEYGPHIFHTNMEDVFMYLSRFTEWILYENGHQVVANVDGRLIPIPFNLNTLHMIYDKETAAALEKKLIGAYGEGSRVPIMKLRENPDPQIQAIAQYVYENVFLKYTMKQWGQTPEEISPEVTGRVPVLISYDNRYFQDKYQGVPKHGFLEMFVRMLDHENITVQTGMDARELLQFRENEILLDGQKFEGNVIFTGALDELYDCRYGRLPYRSLRFEFEHLAQDDFQNGHSVVNYTVSEDFTRITEFKYLTRQKDADGTTIIREYPFAYTGADGEIPYYAIMNPENEALYQKYKKLTQQYSNLYLLGRLAEYKYYNIDAMTKKALELAESLPDCQSQKQLR
;
A
#
# COMPACT_ATOMS: atom_id res chain seq x y z
N MET A 1 -33.78 10.38 -21.40
CA MET A 1 -34.75 9.71 -20.49
C MET A 1 -34.01 9.43 -19.19
N HIS A 2 -34.45 10.11 -18.14
CA HIS A 2 -33.82 10.08 -16.80
C HIS A 2 -34.02 8.68 -16.18
N ALA A 3 -32.93 7.98 -15.88
CA ALA A 3 -32.97 6.84 -14.97
C ALA A 3 -32.79 7.41 -13.55
N ALA A 4 -33.82 7.21 -12.75
CA ALA A 4 -33.95 7.73 -11.40
C ALA A 4 -32.93 7.08 -10.47
N GLU A 5 -32.18 7.91 -9.78
CA GLU A 5 -31.45 7.57 -8.55
C GLU A 5 -32.45 7.05 -7.51
N GLN A 6 -32.51 5.74 -7.35
CA GLN A 6 -33.12 5.15 -6.16
C GLN A 6 -32.05 5.12 -5.06
N LYS A 7 -32.04 6.15 -4.22
CA LYS A 7 -31.49 6.05 -2.87
C LYS A 7 -32.28 4.95 -2.14
N LEU A 8 -31.67 3.79 -1.97
CA LEU A 8 -32.21 2.73 -1.10
C LEU A 8 -32.13 3.23 0.36
N GLN A 9 -33.19 3.94 0.78
CA GLN A 9 -33.50 4.12 2.20
C GLN A 9 -34.04 2.79 2.71
N PHE A 10 -33.21 2.03 3.41
CA PHE A 10 -33.70 0.92 4.21
C PHE A 10 -34.39 1.48 5.46
N PRO A 11 -35.62 1.02 5.77
CA PRO A 11 -36.28 1.43 7.01
C PRO A 11 -35.48 0.90 8.20
N LEU A 12 -35.12 1.77 9.12
CA LEU A 12 -34.56 1.46 10.45
C LEU A 12 -35.66 0.74 11.29
N GLN A 13 -35.90 -0.54 11.02
CA GLN A 13 -36.74 -1.39 11.82
C GLN A 13 -36.01 -2.68 12.18
N GLN A 14 -35.23 -2.58 13.16
CA GLN A 14 -34.69 -3.42 14.24
C GLN A 14 -33.34 -2.86 14.59
N LYS A 15 -33.16 -2.40 15.83
CA LYS A 15 -31.90 -1.85 16.34
C LYS A 15 -30.86 -2.97 16.31
N VAL A 16 -30.16 -3.11 15.19
CA VAL A 16 -29.05 -4.06 15.07
C VAL A 16 -27.97 -3.60 16.03
N MET A 17 -27.74 -4.36 17.08
CA MET A 17 -26.62 -4.10 17.98
C MET A 17 -25.36 -4.70 17.38
N TYR A 18 -24.39 -3.85 17.05
CA TYR A 18 -23.09 -4.28 16.61
C TYR A 18 -22.15 -4.49 17.82
N ASP A 19 -21.31 -5.53 17.75
CA ASP A 19 -20.26 -5.79 18.73
C ASP A 19 -18.95 -5.04 18.35
N SER A 20 -18.78 -4.75 17.07
CA SER A 20 -17.63 -4.00 16.55
C SER A 20 -18.02 -3.11 15.37
N ILE A 21 -17.38 -1.94 15.30
CA ILE A 21 -17.45 -1.02 14.15
C ILE A 21 -16.04 -0.87 13.58
N VAL A 22 -15.89 -1.13 12.29
CA VAL A 22 -14.62 -0.98 11.55
C VAL A 22 -14.76 0.17 10.58
N ILE A 23 -13.88 1.17 10.72
CA ILE A 23 -13.86 2.36 9.90
C ILE A 23 -12.77 2.21 8.85
N GLY A 24 -13.20 2.05 7.59
CA GLY A 24 -12.39 1.76 6.41
C GLY A 24 -12.49 0.31 5.96
N ALA A 25 -12.72 0.10 4.65
CA ALA A 25 -12.89 -1.20 3.99
C ALA A 25 -11.68 -1.59 3.12
N GLY A 26 -10.48 -1.09 3.42
CA GLY A 26 -9.22 -1.54 2.84
C GLY A 26 -8.72 -2.84 3.47
N ILE A 27 -7.49 -3.28 3.14
CA ILE A 27 -6.94 -4.57 3.62
C ILE A 27 -6.95 -4.69 5.15
N ALA A 28 -6.65 -3.63 5.88
CA ALA A 28 -6.66 -3.60 7.34
C ALA A 28 -8.07 -3.88 7.89
N GLY A 29 -9.03 -3.05 7.47
CA GLY A 29 -10.42 -3.15 7.96
C GLY A 29 -11.12 -4.43 7.51
N SER A 30 -10.97 -4.84 6.25
CA SER A 30 -11.59 -6.07 5.75
C SER A 30 -11.04 -7.31 6.45
N THR A 31 -9.74 -7.36 6.73
CA THR A 31 -9.13 -8.48 7.44
C THR A 31 -9.63 -8.57 8.88
N VAL A 32 -9.62 -7.45 9.63
CA VAL A 32 -10.08 -7.46 11.04
C VAL A 32 -11.58 -7.73 11.12
N ALA A 33 -12.39 -7.16 10.22
CA ALA A 33 -13.85 -7.40 10.19
C ALA A 33 -14.16 -8.89 9.95
N ARG A 34 -13.50 -9.52 8.98
CA ARG A 34 -13.65 -10.94 8.69
C ARG A 34 -13.28 -11.80 9.90
N GLN A 35 -12.16 -11.54 10.55
CA GLN A 35 -11.72 -12.32 11.71
C GLN A 35 -12.65 -12.16 12.90
N LEU A 36 -13.10 -10.94 13.19
CA LEU A 36 -14.04 -10.68 14.28
C LEU A 36 -15.38 -11.40 14.04
N ALA A 37 -15.89 -11.36 12.82
CA ALA A 37 -17.14 -12.03 12.47
C ALA A 37 -16.99 -13.56 12.51
N GLU A 38 -15.97 -14.10 11.86
CA GLU A 38 -15.80 -15.55 11.66
C GLU A 38 -15.29 -16.27 12.91
N LYS A 39 -14.32 -15.69 13.63
CA LYS A 39 -13.64 -16.36 14.74
C LYS A 39 -14.17 -15.95 16.10
N LYS A 40 -14.65 -14.71 16.23
CA LYS A 40 -15.12 -14.14 17.49
C LYS A 40 -16.65 -14.06 17.60
N GLY A 41 -17.37 -14.31 16.49
CA GLY A 41 -18.83 -14.26 16.43
C GLY A 41 -19.40 -12.84 16.57
N HIS A 42 -18.60 -11.80 16.32
CA HIS A 42 -19.06 -10.42 16.40
C HIS A 42 -20.00 -10.08 15.25
N LYS A 43 -21.05 -9.31 15.52
CA LYS A 43 -21.76 -8.53 14.51
C LYS A 43 -20.95 -7.29 14.21
N VAL A 44 -20.44 -7.18 12.99
CA VAL A 44 -19.52 -6.13 12.57
C VAL A 44 -20.18 -5.19 11.59
N LEU A 45 -20.14 -3.87 11.86
CA LEU A 45 -20.44 -2.84 10.90
C LEU A 45 -19.12 -2.32 10.30
N VAL A 46 -18.96 -2.42 8.98
CA VAL A 46 -17.86 -1.79 8.23
C VAL A 46 -18.38 -0.52 7.58
N VAL A 47 -17.77 0.62 7.88
CA VAL A 47 -18.13 1.93 7.31
C VAL A 47 -16.99 2.41 6.44
N GLU A 48 -17.26 2.67 5.16
CA GLU A 48 -16.28 3.15 4.19
C GLU A 48 -16.73 4.50 3.61
N LYS A 49 -15.83 5.48 3.64
CA LYS A 49 -16.11 6.83 3.15
C LYS A 49 -16.27 6.88 1.63
N ARG A 50 -15.51 6.06 0.90
CA ARG A 50 -15.63 5.93 -0.56
C ARG A 50 -16.89 5.16 -0.95
N ASP A 51 -17.31 5.27 -2.19
CA ASP A 51 -18.43 4.52 -2.75
C ASP A 51 -18.11 3.04 -3.04
N HIS A 52 -16.86 2.62 -2.82
CA HIS A 52 -16.35 1.27 -3.04
C HIS A 52 -15.50 0.76 -1.87
N ILE A 53 -15.41 -0.55 -1.74
CA ILE A 53 -14.51 -1.26 -0.82
C ILE A 53 -13.12 -1.45 -1.46
N GLY A 54 -12.16 -2.03 -0.71
CA GLY A 54 -10.81 -2.36 -1.20
C GLY A 54 -9.77 -1.30 -0.86
N GLY A 55 -10.19 -0.10 -0.43
CA GLY A 55 -9.25 0.98 -0.11
C GLY A 55 -8.36 1.32 -1.31
N ASN A 56 -7.05 1.49 -1.11
CA ASN A 56 -6.13 1.78 -2.20
C ASN A 56 -5.81 0.55 -3.09
N CYS A 57 -6.21 -0.65 -2.70
CA CYS A 57 -6.09 -1.84 -3.55
C CYS A 57 -7.28 -2.00 -4.50
N TYR A 58 -8.23 -1.05 -4.54
CA TYR A 58 -9.38 -1.12 -5.43
C TYR A 58 -8.92 -1.16 -6.89
N ASP A 59 -9.49 -2.10 -7.64
CA ASP A 59 -9.28 -2.28 -9.05
C ASP A 59 -10.61 -2.48 -9.78
N ARG A 60 -10.63 -2.24 -11.07
CA ARG A 60 -11.79 -2.41 -11.92
C ARG A 60 -11.38 -2.65 -13.39
N PRO A 61 -12.22 -3.26 -14.21
CA PRO A 61 -12.03 -3.20 -15.65
C PRO A 61 -12.16 -1.75 -16.14
N ASP A 62 -11.31 -1.34 -17.07
CA ASP A 62 -11.51 -0.12 -17.85
C ASP A 62 -12.54 -0.34 -18.98
N ASP A 63 -12.77 0.67 -19.81
CA ASP A 63 -13.73 0.60 -20.92
C ASP A 63 -13.31 -0.41 -22.02
N TYR A 64 -12.09 -0.91 -21.98
CA TYR A 64 -11.52 -1.90 -22.89
C TYR A 64 -11.39 -3.29 -22.26
N GLY A 65 -11.87 -3.45 -21.04
CA GLY A 65 -11.84 -4.73 -20.30
C GLY A 65 -10.49 -5.06 -19.67
N ILE A 66 -9.55 -4.12 -19.64
CA ILE A 66 -8.26 -4.30 -18.94
C ILE A 66 -8.47 -3.97 -17.47
N LEU A 67 -8.07 -4.90 -16.60
CA LEU A 67 -8.13 -4.71 -15.16
C LEU A 67 -7.07 -3.69 -14.73
N VAL A 68 -7.51 -2.51 -14.31
CA VAL A 68 -6.66 -1.41 -13.85
C VAL A 68 -6.79 -1.22 -12.35
N HIS A 69 -5.66 -0.90 -11.68
CA HIS A 69 -5.66 -0.51 -10.28
C HIS A 69 -5.86 1.00 -10.19
N GLU A 70 -6.99 1.43 -9.63
CA GLU A 70 -7.41 2.84 -9.63
C GLU A 70 -6.44 3.75 -8.88
N TYR A 71 -5.79 3.22 -7.85
CA TYR A 71 -4.89 3.98 -6.97
C TYR A 71 -3.42 3.56 -7.11
N GLY A 72 -3.01 3.22 -8.35
CA GLY A 72 -1.65 2.76 -8.64
C GLY A 72 -1.45 1.25 -8.42
N PRO A 73 -0.40 0.67 -8.99
CA PRO A 73 -0.20 -0.76 -9.00
C PRO A 73 0.04 -1.32 -7.59
N HIS A 74 -0.68 -2.37 -7.26
CA HIS A 74 -0.51 -3.15 -6.06
C HIS A 74 -0.13 -4.59 -6.42
N ILE A 75 0.91 -5.10 -5.79
CA ILE A 75 1.39 -6.47 -5.92
C ILE A 75 1.48 -7.05 -4.51
N PHE A 76 0.87 -8.21 -4.33
CA PHE A 76 1.04 -8.95 -3.11
C PHE A 76 2.37 -9.69 -3.14
N HIS A 77 3.17 -9.55 -2.07
CA HIS A 77 4.40 -10.31 -1.88
C HIS A 77 4.60 -10.61 -0.40
N THR A 78 5.10 -11.79 -0.08
CA THR A 78 5.35 -12.19 1.30
C THR A 78 6.23 -13.43 1.41
N ASN A 79 6.92 -13.56 2.55
CA ASN A 79 7.51 -14.78 3.05
C ASN A 79 6.67 -15.45 4.15
N MET A 80 5.62 -14.76 4.62
CA MET A 80 4.72 -15.26 5.68
C MET A 80 3.69 -16.22 5.10
N GLU A 81 3.90 -17.50 5.32
CA GLU A 81 3.01 -18.54 4.78
C GLU A 81 1.60 -18.48 5.36
N ASP A 82 1.46 -18.16 6.62
CA ASP A 82 0.16 -18.00 7.28
C ASP A 82 -0.67 -16.86 6.67
N VAL A 83 -0.04 -15.73 6.33
CA VAL A 83 -0.70 -14.62 5.64
C VAL A 83 -1.09 -15.01 4.21
N PHE A 84 -0.18 -15.66 3.47
CA PHE A 84 -0.49 -16.15 2.12
C PHE A 84 -1.66 -17.12 2.14
N MET A 85 -1.65 -18.10 3.03
CA MET A 85 -2.73 -19.09 3.18
C MET A 85 -4.04 -18.43 3.62
N TYR A 86 -4.00 -17.43 4.49
CA TYR A 86 -5.18 -16.69 4.90
C TYR A 86 -5.85 -15.98 3.72
N LEU A 87 -5.10 -15.19 2.95
CA LEU A 87 -5.63 -14.45 1.80
C LEU A 87 -6.06 -15.39 0.65
N SER A 88 -5.38 -16.52 0.47
CA SER A 88 -5.72 -17.55 -0.52
C SER A 88 -7.09 -18.20 -0.31
N ARG A 89 -7.72 -18.00 0.84
CA ARG A 89 -9.12 -18.40 1.08
C ARG A 89 -10.11 -17.59 0.26
N PHE A 90 -9.72 -16.38 -0.15
CA PHE A 90 -10.60 -15.39 -0.78
C PHE A 90 -10.27 -15.13 -2.24
N THR A 91 -9.16 -15.66 -2.73
CA THR A 91 -8.76 -15.53 -4.13
C THR A 91 -7.90 -16.70 -4.60
N GLU A 92 -7.89 -16.93 -5.90
CA GLU A 92 -6.80 -17.61 -6.58
C GLU A 92 -5.74 -16.57 -6.96
N TRP A 93 -4.47 -16.99 -7.03
CA TRP A 93 -3.36 -16.10 -7.35
C TRP A 93 -2.80 -16.34 -8.76
N ILE A 94 -2.51 -15.27 -9.47
CA ILE A 94 -1.55 -15.28 -10.57
C ILE A 94 -0.18 -15.05 -9.95
N LEU A 95 0.55 -16.13 -9.68
CA LEU A 95 1.90 -16.05 -9.13
C LEU A 95 2.90 -15.77 -10.25
N TYR A 96 3.88 -14.92 -9.96
CA TYR A 96 4.95 -14.59 -10.88
C TYR A 96 6.09 -15.62 -10.72
N GLU A 97 6.22 -16.53 -11.66
CA GLU A 97 7.21 -17.64 -11.63
C GLU A 97 8.65 -17.14 -11.43
N ASN A 98 9.01 -16.04 -12.08
CA ASN A 98 10.33 -15.40 -11.98
C ASN A 98 10.32 -14.17 -11.05
N GLY A 99 9.32 -14.06 -10.17
CA GLY A 99 9.08 -12.90 -9.33
C GLY A 99 8.68 -11.64 -10.11
N HIS A 100 8.29 -10.61 -9.37
CA HIS A 100 8.02 -9.29 -9.94
C HIS A 100 9.31 -8.59 -10.31
N GLN A 101 9.38 -8.07 -11.52
CA GLN A 101 10.53 -7.32 -12.03
C GLN A 101 10.13 -5.88 -12.33
N VAL A 102 10.99 -4.95 -11.97
CA VAL A 102 10.89 -3.53 -12.26
C VAL A 102 12.17 -3.08 -12.94
N VAL A 103 12.06 -2.21 -13.92
CA VAL A 103 13.22 -1.57 -14.55
C VAL A 103 13.17 -0.07 -14.36
N ALA A 104 14.32 0.60 -14.42
CA ALA A 104 14.40 2.04 -14.51
C ALA A 104 14.80 2.45 -15.92
N ASN A 105 14.17 3.48 -16.46
CA ASN A 105 14.61 4.15 -17.65
C ASN A 105 15.67 5.20 -17.26
N VAL A 106 16.92 4.91 -17.59
CA VAL A 106 18.06 5.84 -17.44
C VAL A 106 18.53 6.25 -18.81
N ASP A 107 18.17 7.44 -19.23
CA ASP A 107 18.51 8.01 -20.55
C ASP A 107 18.21 7.06 -21.73
N GLY A 108 17.01 6.45 -21.72
CA GLY A 108 16.56 5.51 -22.76
C GLY A 108 17.04 4.07 -22.60
N ARG A 109 17.86 3.77 -21.60
CA ARG A 109 18.27 2.40 -21.26
C ARG A 109 17.45 1.84 -20.12
N LEU A 110 16.82 0.68 -20.32
CA LEU A 110 16.08 -0.01 -19.28
C LEU A 110 17.05 -0.88 -18.46
N ILE A 111 17.22 -0.56 -17.19
CA ILE A 111 18.09 -1.29 -16.26
C ILE A 111 17.27 -1.92 -15.13
N PRO A 112 17.59 -3.15 -14.66
CA PRO A 112 16.90 -3.78 -13.55
C PRO A 112 16.96 -2.96 -12.26
N ILE A 113 15.85 -2.96 -11.52
CA ILE A 113 15.73 -2.41 -10.16
C ILE A 113 15.29 -3.54 -9.22
N PRO A 114 15.99 -3.76 -8.10
CA PRO A 114 17.18 -3.05 -7.57
C PRO A 114 18.39 -3.18 -8.48
N PHE A 115 19.28 -2.16 -8.44
CA PHE A 115 20.56 -2.24 -9.12
C PHE A 115 21.31 -3.49 -8.67
N ASN A 116 21.84 -4.26 -9.63
CA ASN A 116 22.46 -5.57 -9.39
C ASN A 116 23.62 -5.84 -10.34
N LEU A 117 24.22 -7.03 -10.28
CA LEU A 117 25.35 -7.40 -11.12
C LEU A 117 25.01 -7.42 -12.62
N ASN A 118 23.76 -7.78 -13.01
CA ASN A 118 23.34 -7.65 -14.41
C ASN A 118 23.43 -6.19 -14.88
N THR A 119 22.94 -5.26 -14.06
CA THR A 119 23.01 -3.83 -14.37
C THR A 119 24.47 -3.37 -14.53
N LEU A 120 25.36 -3.86 -13.67
CA LEU A 120 26.80 -3.55 -13.76
C LEU A 120 27.36 -3.96 -15.14
N HIS A 121 27.04 -5.18 -15.61
CA HIS A 121 27.44 -5.68 -16.91
C HIS A 121 26.74 -5.01 -18.11
N MET A 122 25.61 -4.34 -17.88
CA MET A 122 24.91 -3.55 -18.92
C MET A 122 25.54 -2.17 -19.14
N ILE A 123 26.13 -1.56 -18.12
CA ILE A 123 26.63 -0.19 -18.15
C ILE A 123 28.14 -0.07 -18.36
N TYR A 124 28.91 -1.10 -18.02
CA TYR A 124 30.36 -1.13 -18.19
C TYR A 124 30.77 -2.16 -19.24
N ASP A 125 31.96 -1.97 -19.85
CA ASP A 125 32.57 -3.01 -20.69
C ASP A 125 32.87 -4.28 -19.87
N LYS A 126 33.05 -5.40 -20.56
CA LYS A 126 33.19 -6.73 -19.96
C LYS A 126 34.33 -6.83 -18.93
N GLU A 127 35.49 -6.20 -19.22
CA GLU A 127 36.67 -6.31 -18.33
C GLU A 127 36.46 -5.47 -17.09
N THR A 128 35.99 -4.24 -17.27
CA THR A 128 35.64 -3.31 -16.18
C THR A 128 34.53 -3.90 -15.29
N ALA A 129 33.46 -4.40 -15.88
CA ALA A 129 32.35 -5.00 -15.14
C ALA A 129 32.82 -6.19 -14.28
N ALA A 130 33.63 -7.11 -14.84
CA ALA A 130 34.16 -8.26 -14.10
C ALA A 130 35.09 -7.85 -12.93
N ALA A 131 35.90 -6.80 -13.12
CA ALA A 131 36.75 -6.29 -12.06
C ALA A 131 35.95 -5.63 -10.93
N LEU A 132 34.92 -4.85 -11.28
CA LEU A 132 34.03 -4.20 -10.31
C LEU A 132 33.17 -5.22 -9.54
N GLU A 133 32.63 -6.22 -10.22
CA GLU A 133 31.90 -7.34 -9.61
C GLU A 133 32.76 -8.03 -8.55
N LYS A 134 33.99 -8.41 -8.91
CA LYS A 134 34.92 -9.05 -7.95
C LYS A 134 35.15 -8.17 -6.71
N LYS A 135 35.26 -6.86 -6.88
CA LYS A 135 35.41 -5.91 -5.78
C LYS A 135 34.16 -5.85 -4.90
N LEU A 136 32.97 -5.75 -5.52
CA LEU A 136 31.70 -5.70 -4.78
C LEU A 136 31.49 -6.99 -3.99
N ILE A 137 31.71 -8.16 -4.62
CA ILE A 137 31.62 -9.46 -3.93
C ILE A 137 32.63 -9.56 -2.79
N GLY A 138 33.88 -9.09 -3.03
CA GLY A 138 34.92 -9.09 -1.99
C GLY A 138 34.62 -8.19 -0.82
N ALA A 139 33.96 -7.05 -1.05
CA ALA A 139 33.65 -6.07 -0.01
C ALA A 139 32.40 -6.41 0.79
N TYR A 140 31.38 -6.99 0.15
CA TYR A 140 30.05 -7.17 0.77
C TYR A 140 29.57 -8.62 0.81
N GLY A 141 30.16 -9.51 0.02
CA GLY A 141 29.71 -10.88 -0.17
C GLY A 141 28.62 -11.02 -1.25
N GLU A 142 28.61 -12.15 -1.95
CA GLU A 142 27.58 -12.49 -2.91
C GLU A 142 26.21 -12.66 -2.20
N GLY A 143 25.13 -12.25 -2.84
CA GLY A 143 23.77 -12.27 -2.28
C GLY A 143 23.46 -11.12 -1.32
N SER A 144 24.41 -10.27 -1.00
CA SER A 144 24.22 -9.17 -0.05
C SER A 144 23.31 -8.08 -0.59
N ARG A 145 22.54 -7.46 0.32
CA ARG A 145 21.68 -6.29 0.10
C ARG A 145 22.33 -5.08 0.75
N VAL A 146 22.87 -4.17 -0.04
CA VAL A 146 23.63 -3.02 0.46
C VAL A 146 22.82 -1.74 0.28
N PRO A 147 22.39 -1.05 1.37
CA PRO A 147 21.76 0.26 1.25
C PRO A 147 22.68 1.24 0.51
N ILE A 148 22.10 2.06 -0.38
CA ILE A 148 22.86 2.99 -1.21
C ILE A 148 23.75 3.93 -0.38
N MET A 149 23.25 4.43 0.75
CA MET A 149 24.04 5.33 1.61
C MET A 149 25.27 4.61 2.18
N LYS A 150 25.14 3.33 2.56
CA LYS A 150 26.26 2.51 3.02
C LYS A 150 27.26 2.21 1.89
N LEU A 151 26.77 2.02 0.66
CA LEU A 151 27.65 1.81 -0.50
C LEU A 151 28.51 3.05 -0.78
N ARG A 152 27.96 4.26 -0.62
CA ARG A 152 28.67 5.55 -0.78
C ARG A 152 29.77 5.79 0.24
N GLU A 153 29.70 5.15 1.42
CA GLU A 153 30.72 5.24 2.47
C GLU A 153 31.93 4.33 2.22
N ASN A 154 31.92 3.48 1.20
CA ASN A 154 33.01 2.56 0.91
C ASN A 154 34.30 3.34 0.52
N PRO A 155 35.47 3.00 1.09
CA PRO A 155 36.71 3.74 0.80
C PRO A 155 37.33 3.44 -0.57
N ASP A 156 36.91 2.36 -1.28
CA ASP A 156 37.42 2.03 -2.61
C ASP A 156 36.84 3.00 -3.66
N PRO A 157 37.71 3.75 -4.40
CA PRO A 157 37.25 4.76 -5.37
C PRO A 157 36.39 4.18 -6.50
N GLN A 158 36.60 2.93 -6.88
CA GLN A 158 35.80 2.28 -7.93
C GLN A 158 34.41 1.90 -7.41
N ILE A 159 34.31 1.44 -6.17
CA ILE A 159 33.01 1.21 -5.53
C ILE A 159 32.27 2.53 -5.31
N GLN A 160 32.99 3.59 -4.91
CA GLN A 160 32.39 4.93 -4.82
C GLN A 160 31.85 5.43 -6.17
N ALA A 161 32.56 5.17 -7.27
CA ALA A 161 32.07 5.56 -8.61
C ALA A 161 30.77 4.82 -8.99
N ILE A 162 30.65 3.53 -8.67
CA ILE A 162 29.39 2.77 -8.84
C ILE A 162 28.30 3.37 -7.94
N ALA A 163 28.63 3.62 -6.67
CA ALA A 163 27.68 4.18 -5.72
C ALA A 163 27.17 5.55 -6.16
N GLN A 164 28.03 6.40 -6.69
CA GLN A 164 27.66 7.70 -7.23
C GLN A 164 26.76 7.58 -8.45
N TYR A 165 27.09 6.70 -9.41
CA TYR A 165 26.24 6.43 -10.57
C TYR A 165 24.82 5.98 -10.14
N VAL A 166 24.72 5.00 -9.24
CA VAL A 166 23.45 4.48 -8.76
C VAL A 166 22.67 5.56 -8.00
N TYR A 167 23.36 6.32 -7.15
CA TYR A 167 22.76 7.42 -6.41
C TYR A 167 22.14 8.46 -7.34
N GLU A 168 22.89 8.98 -8.31
CA GLU A 168 22.44 10.05 -9.21
C GLU A 168 21.33 9.59 -10.18
N ASN A 169 21.48 8.39 -10.74
CA ASN A 169 20.60 7.93 -11.83
C ASN A 169 19.39 7.11 -11.35
N VAL A 170 19.45 6.51 -10.17
CA VAL A 170 18.36 5.65 -9.68
C VAL A 170 17.68 6.25 -8.46
N PHE A 171 18.43 6.82 -7.51
CA PHE A 171 17.88 7.23 -6.22
C PHE A 171 17.52 8.70 -6.11
N LEU A 172 18.46 9.60 -6.38
CA LEU A 172 18.35 11.02 -6.02
C LEU A 172 17.06 11.67 -6.56
N LYS A 173 16.94 11.73 -7.87
CA LYS A 173 15.81 12.42 -8.51
C LYS A 173 14.48 11.68 -8.30
N TYR A 174 14.51 10.35 -8.32
CA TYR A 174 13.31 9.55 -8.00
C TYR A 174 12.82 9.82 -6.57
N THR A 175 13.73 9.82 -5.61
CA THR A 175 13.44 10.11 -4.21
C THR A 175 12.90 11.52 -4.03
N MET A 176 13.53 12.51 -4.66
CA MET A 176 13.06 13.90 -4.63
C MET A 176 11.65 14.05 -5.22
N LYS A 177 11.36 13.38 -6.34
CA LYS A 177 10.00 13.36 -6.92
C LYS A 177 9.00 12.70 -5.99
N GLN A 178 9.30 11.48 -5.55
CA GLN A 178 8.38 10.65 -4.76
C GLN A 178 8.11 11.24 -3.37
N TRP A 179 9.15 11.73 -2.69
CA TRP A 179 9.07 12.14 -1.29
C TRP A 179 9.13 13.65 -1.08
N GLY A 180 9.56 14.43 -2.09
CA GLY A 180 9.81 15.86 -1.97
C GLY A 180 11.02 16.21 -1.10
N GLN A 181 11.90 15.25 -0.83
CA GLN A 181 13.07 15.32 0.03
C GLN A 181 14.23 14.60 -0.62
N THR A 182 15.47 14.94 -0.26
CA THR A 182 16.67 14.21 -0.71
C THR A 182 16.80 12.88 0.04
N PRO A 183 17.58 11.89 -0.49
CA PRO A 183 17.81 10.64 0.21
C PRO A 183 18.45 10.80 1.60
N GLU A 184 19.20 11.89 1.83
CA GLU A 184 19.82 12.21 3.11
C GLU A 184 18.81 12.72 4.17
N GLU A 185 17.72 13.34 3.72
CA GLU A 185 16.66 13.89 4.59
C GLU A 185 15.61 12.86 4.95
N ILE A 186 15.55 11.77 4.18
CA ILE A 186 14.56 10.71 4.37
C ILE A 186 15.07 9.68 5.37
N SER A 187 14.13 9.09 6.12
CA SER A 187 14.44 7.98 7.03
C SER A 187 15.25 6.86 6.32
N PRO A 188 16.32 6.35 6.96
CA PRO A 188 17.09 5.21 6.43
C PRO A 188 16.25 3.96 6.11
N GLU A 189 15.12 3.79 6.77
CA GLU A 189 14.16 2.70 6.49
C GLU A 189 13.55 2.83 5.09
N VAL A 190 13.36 4.04 4.60
CA VAL A 190 12.82 4.30 3.25
C VAL A 190 13.88 4.06 2.18
N THR A 191 15.08 4.62 2.35
CA THR A 191 16.19 4.43 1.40
C THR A 191 16.72 3.01 1.37
N GLY A 192 16.56 2.25 2.46
CA GLY A 192 16.97 0.85 2.55
C GLY A 192 16.05 -0.15 1.85
N ARG A 193 14.86 0.27 1.40
CA ARG A 193 13.88 -0.63 0.73
C ARG A 193 14.34 -1.13 -0.62
N VAL A 194 15.07 -0.30 -1.36
CA VAL A 194 15.61 -0.65 -2.67
C VAL A 194 17.13 -0.66 -2.56
N PRO A 195 17.75 -1.73 -2.03
CA PRO A 195 19.20 -1.82 -1.88
C PRO A 195 19.87 -2.06 -3.23
N VAL A 196 21.20 -1.89 -3.28
CA VAL A 196 22.02 -2.51 -4.33
C VAL A 196 22.16 -4.00 -4.01
N LEU A 197 21.83 -4.87 -4.96
CA LEU A 197 21.95 -6.32 -4.81
C LEU A 197 23.28 -6.82 -5.38
N ILE A 198 24.09 -7.48 -4.56
CA ILE A 198 25.32 -8.11 -5.02
C ILE A 198 24.99 -9.52 -5.53
N SER A 199 24.15 -9.60 -6.55
CA SER A 199 23.68 -10.84 -7.16
C SER A 199 23.19 -10.60 -8.59
N TYR A 200 22.88 -11.66 -9.32
CA TYR A 200 22.25 -11.62 -10.65
C TYR A 200 20.72 -11.71 -10.60
N ASP A 201 20.11 -11.55 -9.42
CA ASP A 201 18.67 -11.59 -9.23
C ASP A 201 18.03 -10.26 -9.66
N ASN A 202 17.17 -10.28 -10.70
CA ASN A 202 16.45 -9.12 -11.21
C ASN A 202 15.10 -8.90 -10.54
N ARG A 203 14.70 -9.73 -9.57
CA ARG A 203 13.43 -9.58 -8.89
C ARG A 203 13.43 -8.32 -8.03
N TYR A 204 12.34 -7.57 -8.10
CA TYR A 204 12.15 -6.40 -7.27
C TYR A 204 12.00 -6.76 -5.79
N PHE A 205 11.27 -7.83 -5.52
CA PHE A 205 11.16 -8.48 -4.22
C PHE A 205 11.85 -9.85 -4.24
N GLN A 206 12.41 -10.29 -3.13
CA GLN A 206 12.99 -11.62 -2.99
C GLN A 206 12.08 -12.59 -2.22
N ASP A 207 10.81 -12.18 -1.99
CA ASP A 207 9.83 -12.97 -1.25
C ASP A 207 9.43 -14.23 -2.02
N LYS A 208 9.03 -15.26 -1.27
CA LYS A 208 8.62 -16.57 -1.79
C LYS A 208 7.35 -16.49 -2.64
N TYR A 209 6.36 -15.75 -2.15
CA TYR A 209 5.07 -15.56 -2.82
C TYR A 209 5.00 -14.15 -3.38
N GLN A 210 4.76 -14.04 -4.69
CA GLN A 210 4.61 -12.75 -5.37
C GLN A 210 3.57 -12.89 -6.47
N GLY A 211 2.59 -11.99 -6.53
CA GLY A 211 1.56 -12.06 -7.55
C GLY A 211 0.41 -11.09 -7.32
N VAL A 212 -0.63 -11.28 -8.10
CA VAL A 212 -1.89 -10.53 -8.02
C VAL A 212 -3.07 -11.49 -7.91
N PRO A 213 -4.19 -11.08 -7.31
CA PRO A 213 -5.42 -11.86 -7.33
C PRO A 213 -5.87 -12.09 -8.78
N LYS A 214 -6.25 -13.33 -9.11
CA LYS A 214 -6.61 -13.74 -10.49
C LYS A 214 -7.79 -12.97 -11.07
N HIS A 215 -8.73 -12.60 -10.22
CA HIS A 215 -9.95 -11.87 -10.60
C HIS A 215 -9.95 -10.43 -10.05
N GLY A 216 -8.79 -9.92 -9.67
CA GLY A 216 -8.62 -8.60 -9.07
C GLY A 216 -8.74 -8.58 -7.55
N PHE A 217 -8.24 -7.48 -6.99
CA PHE A 217 -8.33 -7.23 -5.55
C PHE A 217 -9.75 -6.98 -5.09
N LEU A 218 -10.57 -6.27 -5.88
CA LEU A 218 -11.95 -5.98 -5.50
C LEU A 218 -12.72 -7.27 -5.21
N GLU A 219 -12.61 -8.30 -6.06
CA GLU A 219 -13.31 -9.57 -5.84
C GLU A 219 -12.81 -10.28 -4.58
N MET A 220 -11.52 -10.21 -4.29
CA MET A 220 -10.97 -10.72 -3.03
C MET A 220 -11.61 -10.03 -1.82
N PHE A 221 -11.76 -8.70 -1.85
CA PHE A 221 -12.41 -7.94 -0.77
C PHE A 221 -13.90 -8.26 -0.66
N VAL A 222 -14.60 -8.42 -1.78
CA VAL A 222 -16.01 -8.85 -1.78
C VAL A 222 -16.14 -10.18 -1.02
N ARG A 223 -15.31 -11.17 -1.35
CA ARG A 223 -15.34 -12.48 -0.68
C ARG A 223 -14.91 -12.41 0.79
N MET A 224 -13.97 -11.51 1.14
CA MET A 224 -13.58 -11.28 2.53
C MET A 224 -14.71 -10.72 3.36
N LEU A 225 -15.52 -9.83 2.83
CA LEU A 225 -16.62 -9.17 3.53
C LEU A 225 -17.97 -9.90 3.41
N ASP A 226 -18.06 -10.91 2.54
CA ASP A 226 -19.24 -11.77 2.41
C ASP A 226 -19.33 -12.73 3.62
N HIS A 227 -20.03 -12.30 4.65
CA HIS A 227 -20.27 -13.06 5.87
C HIS A 227 -21.56 -12.57 6.56
N GLU A 228 -22.36 -13.48 7.07
CA GLU A 228 -23.68 -13.17 7.68
C GLU A 228 -23.64 -12.16 8.84
N ASN A 229 -22.50 -12.09 9.52
CA ASN A 229 -22.27 -11.16 10.63
C ASN A 229 -21.58 -9.86 10.23
N ILE A 230 -21.37 -9.61 8.94
CA ILE A 230 -20.75 -8.36 8.44
C ILE A 230 -21.79 -7.56 7.68
N THR A 231 -21.97 -6.31 8.08
CA THR A 231 -22.70 -5.30 7.31
C THR A 231 -21.72 -4.28 6.78
N VAL A 232 -21.75 -4.01 5.48
CA VAL A 232 -20.89 -3.01 4.84
C VAL A 232 -21.72 -1.81 4.41
N GLN A 233 -21.25 -0.61 4.75
CA GLN A 233 -21.85 0.66 4.33
C GLN A 233 -20.78 1.53 3.67
N THR A 234 -20.92 1.74 2.37
CA THR A 234 -20.05 2.60 1.56
C THR A 234 -20.65 4.00 1.36
N GLY A 235 -19.84 4.97 0.94
CA GLY A 235 -20.28 6.34 0.70
C GLY A 235 -20.66 7.09 1.98
N MET A 236 -20.12 6.69 3.14
CA MET A 236 -20.46 7.27 4.43
C MET A 236 -19.18 7.60 5.23
N ASP A 237 -19.08 8.85 5.67
CA ASP A 237 -18.07 9.21 6.68
C ASP A 237 -18.51 8.70 8.06
N ALA A 238 -17.65 7.94 8.72
CA ALA A 238 -17.97 7.36 10.03
C ALA A 238 -18.33 8.42 11.09
N ARG A 239 -17.88 9.68 10.91
CA ARG A 239 -18.25 10.81 11.79
C ARG A 239 -19.72 11.23 11.68
N GLU A 240 -20.43 10.79 10.66
CA GLU A 240 -21.89 10.94 10.56
C GLU A 240 -22.63 10.00 11.50
N LEU A 241 -22.05 8.83 11.82
CA LEU A 241 -22.61 7.83 12.71
C LEU A 241 -22.06 7.92 14.12
N LEU A 242 -20.74 8.17 14.23
CA LEU A 242 -20.00 8.14 15.49
C LEU A 242 -19.66 9.52 15.96
N GLN A 243 -19.92 9.77 17.25
CA GLN A 243 -19.49 10.99 17.92
C GLN A 243 -18.43 10.65 18.96
N PHE A 244 -17.23 11.23 18.78
CA PHE A 244 -16.10 11.07 19.70
C PHE A 244 -16.17 12.19 20.76
N ARG A 245 -16.67 11.85 21.94
CA ARG A 245 -16.79 12.77 23.10
C ARG A 245 -15.73 12.45 24.14
N GLU A 246 -15.66 13.27 25.19
CA GLU A 246 -14.73 13.01 26.27
C GLU A 246 -14.99 11.65 26.90
N ASN A 247 -14.00 10.75 26.83
CA ASN A 247 -13.97 9.38 27.39
C ASN A 247 -15.04 8.41 26.84
N GLU A 248 -15.80 8.78 25.83
CA GLU A 248 -16.81 7.89 25.25
C GLU A 248 -17.00 8.06 23.74
N ILE A 249 -17.40 6.98 23.08
CA ILE A 249 -17.81 7.00 21.67
C ILE A 249 -19.31 6.73 21.63
N LEU A 250 -20.04 7.57 20.93
CA LEU A 250 -21.49 7.40 20.76
C LEU A 250 -21.81 6.90 19.36
N LEU A 251 -22.70 5.95 19.25
CA LEU A 251 -23.36 5.52 18.02
C LEU A 251 -24.83 5.97 18.07
N ASP A 252 -25.27 6.76 17.09
CA ASP A 252 -26.63 7.33 17.09
C ASP A 252 -26.99 8.03 18.42
N GLY A 253 -26.04 8.74 19.01
CA GLY A 253 -26.23 9.49 20.27
C GLY A 253 -26.27 8.62 21.54
N GLN A 254 -26.07 7.29 21.44
CA GLN A 254 -26.01 6.38 22.58
C GLN A 254 -24.58 5.86 22.76
N LYS A 255 -24.12 5.68 24.01
CA LYS A 255 -22.79 5.15 24.31
C LYS A 255 -22.60 3.79 23.64
N PHE A 256 -21.53 3.65 22.88
CA PHE A 256 -21.14 2.41 22.21
C PHE A 256 -20.05 1.70 23.03
N GLU A 257 -20.41 0.55 23.56
CA GLU A 257 -19.51 -0.25 24.41
C GLU A 257 -18.69 -1.28 23.61
N GLY A 258 -18.99 -1.46 22.31
CA GLY A 258 -18.28 -2.37 21.41
C GLY A 258 -16.95 -1.82 20.94
N ASN A 259 -16.19 -2.61 20.20
CA ASN A 259 -14.89 -2.19 19.67
C ASN A 259 -15.05 -1.25 18.47
N VAL A 260 -14.24 -0.20 18.41
CA VAL A 260 -14.12 0.68 17.25
C VAL A 260 -12.71 0.55 16.69
N ILE A 261 -12.58 0.07 15.47
CA ILE A 261 -11.32 -0.09 14.76
C ILE A 261 -11.22 1.02 13.70
N PHE A 262 -10.27 1.92 13.86
CA PHE A 262 -10.09 3.08 12.97
C PHE A 262 -8.90 2.86 12.05
N THR A 263 -9.11 2.97 10.73
CA THR A 263 -8.04 2.78 9.72
C THR A 263 -7.74 4.02 8.89
N GLY A 264 -8.47 5.13 9.12
CA GLY A 264 -8.32 6.39 8.41
C GLY A 264 -7.17 7.26 8.91
N ALA A 265 -7.03 8.46 8.34
CA ALA A 265 -6.05 9.44 8.79
C ALA A 265 -6.40 9.97 10.18
N LEU A 266 -5.44 9.88 11.12
CA LEU A 266 -5.72 10.14 12.52
C LEU A 266 -5.98 11.63 12.82
N ASP A 267 -5.35 12.52 12.07
CA ASP A 267 -5.60 13.96 12.17
C ASP A 267 -7.02 14.34 11.71
N GLU A 268 -7.55 13.67 10.68
CA GLU A 268 -8.91 13.90 10.19
C GLU A 268 -9.97 13.48 11.22
N LEU A 269 -9.70 12.44 12.02
CA LEU A 269 -10.59 12.05 13.12
C LEU A 269 -10.84 13.16 14.13
N TYR A 270 -9.88 14.08 14.25
CA TYR A 270 -9.92 15.21 15.20
C TYR A 270 -9.94 16.57 14.50
N ASP A 271 -10.48 16.65 13.26
CA ASP A 271 -10.63 17.88 12.48
C ASP A 271 -9.32 18.67 12.34
N CYS A 272 -8.20 17.95 12.24
CA CYS A 272 -6.86 18.50 12.07
C CYS A 272 -6.49 19.57 13.12
N ARG A 273 -6.98 19.47 14.35
CA ARG A 273 -6.86 20.52 15.40
C ARG A 273 -5.45 20.93 15.76
N TYR A 274 -4.45 20.09 15.49
CA TYR A 274 -3.02 20.39 15.68
C TYR A 274 -2.29 20.67 14.37
N GLY A 275 -3.02 20.78 13.25
CA GLY A 275 -2.51 20.83 11.89
C GLY A 275 -2.56 19.46 11.20
N ARG A 276 -2.51 19.47 9.86
CA ARG A 276 -2.53 18.22 9.08
C ARG A 276 -1.25 17.43 9.28
N LEU A 277 -1.38 16.13 9.36
CA LEU A 277 -0.24 15.21 9.25
C LEU A 277 0.27 15.24 7.80
N PRO A 278 1.59 15.45 7.60
CA PRO A 278 2.15 15.50 6.26
C PRO A 278 2.15 14.15 5.57
N TYR A 279 1.55 14.09 4.38
CA TYR A 279 1.56 12.94 3.49
C TYR A 279 2.01 13.33 2.09
N ARG A 280 2.47 12.35 1.32
CA ARG A 280 2.53 12.44 -0.14
C ARG A 280 1.24 11.91 -0.73
N SER A 281 0.82 12.53 -1.82
CA SER A 281 -0.29 12.10 -2.66
C SER A 281 0.21 11.77 -4.06
N LEU A 282 -0.65 11.15 -4.86
CA LEU A 282 -0.37 10.77 -6.23
C LEU A 282 -1.52 11.22 -7.12
N ARG A 283 -1.20 11.86 -8.25
CA ARG A 283 -2.11 12.07 -9.36
C ARG A 283 -1.82 11.03 -10.42
N PHE A 284 -2.87 10.44 -10.96
CA PHE A 284 -2.80 9.38 -11.96
C PHE A 284 -3.33 9.86 -13.30
N GLU A 285 -2.62 9.49 -14.36
CA GLU A 285 -3.07 9.67 -15.74
C GLU A 285 -3.15 8.32 -16.42
N PHE A 286 -4.38 7.87 -16.69
CA PHE A 286 -4.65 6.65 -17.44
C PHE A 286 -4.68 6.94 -18.92
N GLU A 287 -4.11 6.05 -19.72
CA GLU A 287 -4.13 6.13 -21.17
C GLU A 287 -4.27 4.73 -21.75
N HIS A 288 -5.26 4.55 -22.65
CA HIS A 288 -5.37 3.35 -23.44
C HIS A 288 -4.68 3.53 -24.79
N LEU A 289 -3.89 2.55 -25.18
CA LEU A 289 -3.09 2.54 -26.40
C LEU A 289 -3.50 1.37 -27.28
N ALA A 290 -3.68 1.62 -28.59
CA ALA A 290 -4.06 0.57 -29.55
C ALA A 290 -2.94 -0.47 -29.80
N GLN A 291 -1.71 -0.18 -29.39
CA GLN A 291 -0.60 -1.12 -29.50
C GLN A 291 -0.63 -2.17 -28.37
N ASP A 292 -0.17 -3.37 -28.66
CA ASP A 292 -0.19 -4.48 -27.70
C ASP A 292 0.87 -4.39 -26.61
N ASP A 293 1.96 -3.67 -26.84
CA ASP A 293 3.11 -3.56 -25.96
C ASP A 293 3.68 -2.15 -26.01
N PHE A 294 3.66 -1.46 -24.88
CA PHE A 294 4.21 -0.12 -24.74
C PHE A 294 5.61 -0.11 -24.09
N GLN A 295 5.86 -1.03 -23.17
CA GLN A 295 7.07 -1.04 -22.35
C GLN A 295 7.96 -2.28 -22.59
N ASN A 296 7.91 -2.90 -23.79
CA ASN A 296 8.73 -4.06 -24.16
C ASN A 296 8.56 -5.23 -23.15
N GLY A 297 7.32 -5.52 -22.77
CA GLY A 297 6.99 -6.61 -21.85
C GLY A 297 7.20 -6.30 -20.36
N HIS A 298 7.58 -5.07 -20.01
CA HIS A 298 7.74 -4.68 -18.60
C HIS A 298 6.43 -4.14 -18.04
N SER A 299 5.96 -4.72 -16.94
CA SER A 299 4.76 -4.22 -16.25
C SER A 299 4.98 -2.89 -15.55
N VAL A 300 6.19 -2.61 -15.06
CA VAL A 300 6.53 -1.37 -14.34
C VAL A 300 7.89 -0.85 -14.80
N VAL A 301 7.90 0.41 -15.24
CA VAL A 301 9.12 1.15 -15.57
C VAL A 301 9.19 2.41 -14.71
N ASN A 302 10.26 2.55 -13.94
CA ASN A 302 10.54 3.75 -13.16
C ASN A 302 11.28 4.77 -14.05
N TYR A 303 10.86 6.02 -13.99
CA TYR A 303 11.50 7.16 -14.67
C TYR A 303 12.25 7.97 -13.62
N THR A 304 13.54 7.75 -13.57
CA THR A 304 14.36 8.20 -12.44
C THR A 304 15.15 9.49 -12.72
N VAL A 305 15.16 9.99 -13.95
CA VAL A 305 16.06 11.08 -14.35
C VAL A 305 15.31 12.37 -14.67
N SER A 306 14.64 12.48 -15.85
CA SER A 306 14.22 13.75 -16.43
C SER A 306 12.71 14.02 -16.36
N GLU A 307 11.92 12.98 -16.36
CA GLU A 307 10.46 13.08 -16.42
C GLU A 307 9.87 13.62 -15.10
N ASP A 308 8.73 14.26 -15.17
CA ASP A 308 8.00 14.80 -14.00
C ASP A 308 7.17 13.75 -13.28
N PHE A 309 6.86 12.61 -13.93
CA PHE A 309 6.27 11.43 -13.31
C PHE A 309 7.35 10.46 -12.80
N THR A 310 6.98 9.61 -11.88
CA THR A 310 7.93 8.65 -11.26
C THR A 310 7.94 7.31 -11.93
N ARG A 311 6.80 6.84 -12.47
CA ARG A 311 6.72 5.53 -13.13
C ARG A 311 5.55 5.45 -14.08
N ILE A 312 5.67 4.49 -15.00
CA ILE A 312 4.55 4.01 -15.82
C ILE A 312 4.32 2.55 -15.46
N THR A 313 3.05 2.19 -15.25
CA THR A 313 2.62 0.80 -15.14
C THR A 313 1.81 0.43 -16.36
N GLU A 314 2.10 -0.70 -16.97
CA GLU A 314 1.34 -1.31 -18.04
C GLU A 314 0.55 -2.48 -17.47
N PHE A 315 -0.77 -2.30 -17.33
CA PHE A 315 -1.62 -3.22 -16.56
C PHE A 315 -1.74 -4.60 -17.17
N LYS A 316 -1.78 -4.71 -18.49
CA LYS A 316 -1.86 -5.98 -19.22
C LYS A 316 -0.74 -6.96 -18.79
N TYR A 317 0.46 -6.44 -18.60
CA TYR A 317 1.59 -7.25 -18.09
C TYR A 317 1.54 -7.48 -16.58
N LEU A 318 1.01 -6.52 -15.82
CA LEU A 318 0.85 -6.66 -14.38
C LEU A 318 -0.16 -7.75 -14.04
N THR A 319 -1.33 -7.72 -14.70
CA THR A 319 -2.44 -8.64 -14.45
C THR A 319 -2.39 -9.93 -15.29
N ARG A 320 -1.40 -10.04 -16.19
CA ARG A 320 -1.23 -11.18 -17.11
C ARG A 320 -2.43 -11.42 -18.03
N GLN A 321 -3.19 -10.39 -18.37
CA GLN A 321 -4.28 -10.47 -19.35
C GLN A 321 -3.71 -10.58 -20.77
N LYS A 322 -4.14 -11.61 -21.51
CA LYS A 322 -3.66 -11.89 -22.89
C LYS A 322 -4.64 -11.50 -23.98
N ASP A 323 -5.93 -11.44 -23.65
CA ASP A 323 -7.01 -11.37 -24.63
C ASP A 323 -7.62 -9.95 -24.75
N ALA A 324 -6.92 -8.92 -24.27
CA ALA A 324 -7.36 -7.53 -24.39
C ALA A 324 -6.77 -6.89 -25.65
N ASP A 325 -7.60 -6.16 -26.39
CA ASP A 325 -7.15 -5.33 -27.51
C ASP A 325 -6.40 -4.12 -26.98
N GLY A 326 -5.16 -3.92 -27.46
CA GLY A 326 -4.32 -2.84 -27.01
C GLY A 326 -3.78 -3.04 -25.58
N THR A 327 -3.38 -1.94 -24.96
CA THR A 327 -2.88 -1.93 -23.59
C THR A 327 -3.27 -0.66 -22.84
N THR A 328 -3.46 -0.72 -21.53
CA THR A 328 -3.72 0.46 -20.69
C THR A 328 -2.54 0.69 -19.75
N ILE A 329 -2.08 1.93 -19.74
CA ILE A 329 -0.99 2.40 -18.88
C ILE A 329 -1.51 3.43 -17.88
N ILE A 330 -0.76 3.58 -16.78
CA ILE A 330 -0.94 4.67 -15.81
C ILE A 330 0.38 5.37 -15.58
N ARG A 331 0.38 6.73 -15.62
CA ARG A 331 1.51 7.56 -15.17
C ARG A 331 1.24 8.10 -13.78
N GLU A 332 2.24 8.08 -12.92
CA GLU A 332 2.15 8.50 -11.53
C GLU A 332 2.93 9.78 -11.27
N TYR A 333 2.22 10.82 -10.83
CA TYR A 333 2.76 12.15 -10.50
C TYR A 333 2.64 12.40 -9.00
N PRO A 334 3.73 12.31 -8.23
CA PRO A 334 3.70 12.54 -6.80
C PRO A 334 3.68 14.04 -6.46
N PHE A 335 2.88 14.36 -5.45
CA PHE A 335 2.79 15.74 -4.92
C PHE A 335 2.55 15.74 -3.41
N ALA A 336 2.62 16.91 -2.78
CA ALA A 336 2.33 17.05 -1.36
C ALA A 336 0.81 17.01 -1.12
N TYR A 337 0.34 16.13 -0.24
CA TYR A 337 -1.05 16.08 0.17
C TYR A 337 -1.47 17.36 0.88
N THR A 338 -2.55 18.01 0.43
CA THR A 338 -3.08 19.22 1.03
C THR A 338 -4.40 19.00 1.76
N GLY A 339 -5.05 17.86 1.49
CA GLY A 339 -6.40 17.53 1.97
C GLY A 339 -7.50 18.19 1.16
N ALA A 340 -7.21 18.60 -0.08
CA ALA A 340 -8.23 19.05 -1.01
C ALA A 340 -9.11 17.87 -1.47
N ASP A 341 -10.30 18.19 -1.94
CA ASP A 341 -11.24 17.18 -2.44
C ASP A 341 -10.63 16.35 -3.56
N GLY A 342 -10.76 15.03 -3.46
CA GLY A 342 -10.20 14.09 -4.42
C GLY A 342 -8.74 13.71 -4.17
N GLU A 343 -8.02 14.40 -3.29
CA GLU A 343 -6.68 13.99 -2.89
C GLU A 343 -6.71 12.82 -1.90
N ILE A 344 -5.72 11.95 -2.02
CA ILE A 344 -5.59 10.77 -1.17
C ILE A 344 -4.22 10.76 -0.47
N PRO A 345 -4.16 10.58 0.86
CA PRO A 345 -2.90 10.40 1.56
C PRO A 345 -2.35 8.99 1.29
N TYR A 346 -1.19 8.88 0.61
CA TYR A 346 -0.58 7.59 0.28
C TYR A 346 0.56 7.22 1.22
N TYR A 347 1.48 8.16 1.45
CA TYR A 347 2.73 7.90 2.16
C TYR A 347 2.95 8.92 3.24
N ALA A 348 3.05 8.48 4.49
CA ALA A 348 3.44 9.32 5.61
C ALA A 348 4.88 9.83 5.43
N ILE A 349 5.08 11.12 5.63
CA ILE A 349 6.42 11.72 5.60
C ILE A 349 7.02 11.60 6.99
N MET A 350 7.86 10.57 7.16
CA MET A 350 8.44 10.20 8.44
C MET A 350 9.68 11.04 8.75
N ASN A 351 9.57 11.91 9.73
CA ASN A 351 10.68 12.65 10.37
C ASN A 351 10.32 12.95 11.83
N PRO A 352 11.27 13.39 12.69
CA PRO A 352 11.01 13.63 14.11
C PRO A 352 9.90 14.64 14.40
N GLU A 353 9.75 15.67 13.58
CA GLU A 353 8.73 16.71 13.74
C GLU A 353 7.32 16.14 13.47
N ASN A 354 7.16 15.42 12.36
CA ASN A 354 5.89 14.82 11.98
C ASN A 354 5.50 13.69 12.93
N GLU A 355 6.47 12.92 13.41
CA GLU A 355 6.23 11.92 14.46
C GLU A 355 5.76 12.58 15.76
N ALA A 356 6.36 13.69 16.16
CA ALA A 356 5.91 14.45 17.33
C ALA A 356 4.48 14.99 17.16
N LEU A 357 4.11 15.42 15.94
CA LEU A 357 2.74 15.82 15.61
C LEU A 357 1.77 14.63 15.70
N TYR A 358 2.14 13.49 15.11
CA TYR A 358 1.35 12.26 15.20
C TYR A 358 1.13 11.83 16.66
N GLN A 359 2.14 11.90 17.51
CA GLN A 359 2.02 11.54 18.93
C GLN A 359 1.03 12.44 19.68
N LYS A 360 0.87 13.72 19.31
CA LYS A 360 -0.19 14.58 19.87
C LYS A 360 -1.59 14.04 19.55
N TYR A 361 -1.83 13.60 18.32
CA TYR A 361 -3.10 12.99 17.93
C TYR A 361 -3.30 11.62 18.61
N LYS A 362 -2.28 10.79 18.61
CA LYS A 362 -2.34 9.49 19.26
C LYS A 362 -2.68 9.58 20.75
N LYS A 363 -2.19 10.62 21.43
CA LYS A 363 -2.53 10.86 22.83
C LYS A 363 -4.02 11.11 23.05
N LEU A 364 -4.72 11.72 22.07
CA LEU A 364 -6.17 11.94 22.15
C LEU A 364 -6.96 10.62 22.10
N THR A 365 -6.43 9.58 21.45
CA THR A 365 -7.11 8.29 21.38
C THR A 365 -7.07 7.52 22.69
N GLN A 366 -6.11 7.82 23.58
CA GLN A 366 -5.90 7.10 24.85
C GLN A 366 -7.06 7.27 25.86
N GLN A 367 -7.91 8.27 25.65
CA GLN A 367 -9.12 8.43 26.46
C GLN A 367 -10.21 7.39 26.17
N TYR A 368 -10.14 6.69 25.03
CA TYR A 368 -11.13 5.69 24.62
C TYR A 368 -10.58 4.28 24.85
N SER A 369 -11.18 3.54 25.75
CA SER A 369 -10.78 2.17 26.07
C SER A 369 -11.10 1.16 24.98
N ASN A 370 -12.00 1.51 24.05
CA ASN A 370 -12.50 0.66 22.99
C ASN A 370 -12.16 1.14 21.58
N LEU A 371 -11.24 2.10 21.43
CA LEU A 371 -10.74 2.60 20.14
C LEU A 371 -9.36 1.98 19.82
N TYR A 372 -9.27 1.32 18.68
CA TYR A 372 -8.08 0.66 18.18
C TYR A 372 -7.65 1.30 16.87
N LEU A 373 -6.37 1.67 16.77
CA LEU A 373 -5.77 2.19 15.54
C LEU A 373 -5.15 1.05 14.76
N LEU A 374 -5.46 0.95 13.47
CA LEU A 374 -4.95 -0.08 12.58
C LEU A 374 -4.78 0.47 11.16
N GLY A 375 -3.59 0.39 10.59
CA GLY A 375 -3.39 0.78 9.20
C GLY A 375 -2.40 1.91 8.99
N ARG A 376 -2.00 2.09 7.73
CA ARG A 376 -0.97 3.08 7.34
C ARG A 376 -1.28 4.50 7.82
N LEU A 377 -2.53 4.91 7.69
CA LEU A 377 -2.95 6.27 8.01
C LEU A 377 -3.18 6.44 9.52
N ALA A 378 -3.88 5.48 10.15
CA ALA A 378 -4.18 5.53 11.57
C ALA A 378 -2.93 5.40 12.46
N GLU A 379 -1.93 4.64 12.01
CA GLU A 379 -0.67 4.43 12.74
C GLU A 379 0.47 5.33 12.24
N TYR A 380 0.22 6.15 11.20
CA TYR A 380 1.21 7.01 10.55
C TYR A 380 2.49 6.25 10.19
N LYS A 381 2.35 5.04 9.59
CA LYS A 381 3.44 4.13 9.25
C LYS A 381 3.21 3.49 7.90
N TYR A 382 4.30 3.08 7.28
CA TYR A 382 4.22 2.30 6.06
C TYR A 382 4.11 0.81 6.36
N TYR A 383 3.16 0.15 5.69
CA TYR A 383 2.99 -1.30 5.70
C TYR A 383 2.79 -1.81 4.27
N ASN A 384 3.40 -2.93 3.92
CA ASN A 384 3.00 -3.73 2.77
C ASN A 384 1.70 -4.48 3.10
N ILE A 385 1.03 -5.02 2.08
CA ILE A 385 -0.24 -5.74 2.22
C ILE A 385 -0.12 -6.88 3.24
N ASP A 386 0.97 -7.63 3.17
CA ASP A 386 1.23 -8.78 4.04
C ASP A 386 1.40 -8.39 5.51
N ALA A 387 2.25 -7.42 5.80
CA ALA A 387 2.47 -6.93 7.16
C ALA A 387 1.19 -6.32 7.74
N MET A 388 0.38 -5.64 6.90
CA MET A 388 -0.89 -5.08 7.34
C MET A 388 -1.92 -6.17 7.63
N THR A 389 -1.98 -7.19 6.78
CA THR A 389 -2.84 -8.36 7.02
C THR A 389 -2.45 -9.05 8.33
N LYS A 390 -1.14 -9.28 8.55
CA LYS A 390 -0.65 -9.90 9.80
C LYS A 390 -1.08 -9.12 11.03
N LYS A 391 -0.88 -7.80 11.03
CA LYS A 391 -1.31 -6.95 12.15
C LYS A 391 -2.83 -6.99 12.40
N ALA A 392 -3.62 -7.01 11.34
CA ALA A 392 -5.08 -7.10 11.46
C ALA A 392 -5.51 -8.44 12.07
N LEU A 393 -4.85 -9.54 11.71
CA LEU A 393 -5.08 -10.86 12.32
C LEU A 393 -4.71 -10.85 13.81
N GLU A 394 -3.55 -10.30 14.17
CA GLU A 394 -3.08 -10.18 15.56
C GLU A 394 -4.01 -9.31 16.41
N LEU A 395 -4.47 -8.17 15.86
CA LEU A 395 -5.45 -7.34 16.57
C LEU A 395 -6.74 -8.10 16.82
N ALA A 396 -7.30 -8.75 15.79
CA ALA A 396 -8.54 -9.51 15.95
C ALA A 396 -8.41 -10.64 16.98
N GLU A 397 -7.26 -11.32 17.02
CA GLU A 397 -6.98 -12.36 18.02
C GLU A 397 -6.95 -11.80 19.44
N SER A 398 -6.40 -10.61 19.64
CA SER A 398 -6.30 -9.96 20.95
C SER A 398 -7.63 -9.46 21.51
N LEU A 399 -8.64 -9.27 20.65
CA LEU A 399 -9.95 -8.78 21.07
C LEU A 399 -10.81 -9.91 21.67
N PRO A 400 -11.69 -9.59 22.65
CA PRO A 400 -12.51 -10.60 23.33
C PRO A 400 -13.55 -11.22 22.40
N ASP A 401 -13.98 -12.43 22.69
CA ASP A 401 -15.09 -13.08 22.00
C ASP A 401 -16.44 -12.43 22.37
N CYS A 402 -17.42 -12.46 21.45
CA CYS A 402 -18.76 -11.90 21.66
C CYS A 402 -19.42 -12.40 22.97
N GLN A 403 -19.20 -13.65 23.35
CA GLN A 403 -19.78 -14.24 24.56
C GLN A 403 -19.23 -13.65 25.87
N SER A 404 -17.96 -13.21 25.87
CA SER A 404 -17.29 -12.63 27.03
C SER A 404 -17.86 -11.24 27.39
N GLN A 405 -18.30 -10.49 26.38
CA GLN A 405 -18.91 -9.17 26.59
C GLN A 405 -20.33 -9.25 27.15
N LYS A 406 -21.09 -10.34 26.90
CA LYS A 406 -22.45 -10.53 27.44
C LYS A 406 -22.47 -10.95 28.91
N GLN A 407 -21.35 -11.47 29.44
CA GLN A 407 -21.28 -11.89 30.87
C GLN A 407 -20.80 -10.74 31.79
N LEU A 408 -20.30 -9.64 31.22
CA LEU A 408 -19.84 -8.47 31.99
C LEU A 408 -20.91 -7.35 32.05
N ARG A 409 -22.08 -7.57 31.49
CA ARG A 409 -23.26 -6.71 31.55
C ARG A 409 -24.32 -7.38 32.44
#